data_2eb5f7a8d183259b5ca6c36d054efec4
#
_entry.id   2eb5f7a8d183259b5ca6c36d054efec4
#
_cell.length_a   1.000
_cell.length_b   1.000
_cell.length_c   1.000
_cell.angle_alpha   90.00
_cell.angle_beta   90.00
_cell.angle_gamma   90.00
#
_symmetry.space_group_name_H-M   'P 1'
#
loop_
_entity.id
_entity.type
_entity.pdbx_description
1 polymer ?
#
loop_
_entity_poly.entity_id
_entity_poly.type
_entity_poly.pdbx_seq_one_letter_code
_entity_poly.pdbx_strand_id
1 'polypeptide(L)'
;MKRQIIEHSLREANDALADFLASPRTLPTMEAIVDTMAEALRNGCKIMSCGNGGSLCDATHFAEELTGRFRENRRPLAAMAINDPAYMTCVGNDFSFGDIFVRWVEAFGKPGDVL
;
A
#
# COMPACT_ATOMS: atom_id res chain seq x y z
N MET A 1 -15.05 32.82 -6.08
CA MET A 1 -13.91 32.16 -6.75
C MET A 1 -13.27 31.10 -5.87
N LYS A 2 -12.61 31.40 -4.76
CA LYS A 2 -11.95 30.37 -3.88
C LYS A 2 -12.92 29.29 -3.39
N ARG A 3 -14.09 29.67 -2.90
CA ARG A 3 -15.11 28.72 -2.42
C ARG A 3 -15.57 27.78 -3.53
N GLN A 4 -15.76 28.25 -4.74
CA GLN A 4 -16.18 27.44 -5.89
C GLN A 4 -15.12 26.37 -6.25
N ILE A 5 -13.84 26.72 -6.17
CA ILE A 5 -12.74 25.77 -6.40
C ILE A 5 -12.76 24.68 -5.34
N ILE A 6 -12.93 25.05 -4.07
CA ILE A 6 -12.99 24.09 -2.96
C ILE A 6 -14.20 23.15 -3.11
N GLU A 7 -15.38 23.72 -3.38
CA GLU A 7 -16.61 22.94 -3.58
C GLU A 7 -16.48 22.00 -4.78
N HIS A 8 -15.86 22.44 -5.86
CA HIS A 8 -15.61 21.60 -7.04
C HIS A 8 -14.71 20.42 -6.71
N SER A 9 -13.55 20.66 -6.09
CA SER A 9 -12.61 19.58 -5.70
C SER A 9 -13.24 18.56 -4.73
N LEU A 10 -14.06 19.03 -3.79
CA LEU A 10 -14.77 18.12 -2.87
C LEU A 10 -15.85 17.28 -3.60
N ARG A 11 -16.54 17.86 -4.59
CA ARG A 11 -17.49 17.12 -5.42
C ARG A 11 -16.78 16.07 -6.27
N GLU A 12 -15.69 16.42 -6.94
CA GLU A 12 -14.88 15.46 -7.70
C GLU A 12 -14.44 14.26 -6.85
N ALA A 13 -13.98 14.51 -5.62
CA ALA A 13 -13.60 13.43 -4.71
C ALA A 13 -14.80 12.55 -4.31
N ASN A 14 -15.96 13.18 -4.05
CA ASN A 14 -17.20 12.46 -3.74
C ASN A 14 -17.68 11.61 -4.92
N ASP A 15 -17.65 12.17 -6.13
CA ASP A 15 -18.09 11.49 -7.34
C ASP A 15 -17.17 10.31 -7.68
N ALA A 16 -15.85 10.47 -7.53
CA ALA A 16 -14.88 9.39 -7.69
C ALA A 16 -15.15 8.23 -6.71
N LEU A 17 -15.48 8.52 -5.45
CA LEU A 17 -15.85 7.50 -4.47
C LEU A 17 -17.17 6.83 -4.82
N ALA A 18 -18.16 7.60 -5.27
CA ALA A 18 -19.47 7.08 -5.69
C ALA A 18 -19.34 6.13 -6.89
N ASP A 19 -18.56 6.51 -7.90
CA ASP A 19 -18.27 5.68 -9.08
C ASP A 19 -17.51 4.40 -8.70
N PHE A 20 -16.55 4.50 -7.80
CA PHE A 20 -15.82 3.35 -7.28
C PHE A 20 -16.76 2.35 -6.60
N LEU A 21 -17.65 2.83 -5.74
CA LEU A 21 -18.61 1.99 -5.03
C LEU A 21 -19.70 1.40 -5.97
N ALA A 22 -20.09 2.13 -7.02
CA ALA A 22 -21.08 1.67 -7.99
C ALA A 22 -20.55 0.58 -8.93
N SER A 23 -19.24 0.43 -9.07
CA SER A 23 -18.65 -0.61 -9.92
C SER A 23 -18.94 -2.01 -9.35
N PRO A 24 -19.52 -2.92 -10.15
CA PRO A 24 -19.83 -4.28 -9.68
C PRO A 24 -18.61 -5.12 -9.36
N ARG A 25 -17.41 -4.67 -9.77
CA ARG A 25 -16.15 -5.36 -9.49
C ARG A 25 -15.48 -4.91 -8.19
N THR A 26 -15.83 -3.76 -7.66
CA THR A 26 -15.11 -3.17 -6.51
C THR A 26 -15.14 -4.09 -5.29
N LEU A 27 -16.30 -4.44 -4.78
CA LEU A 27 -16.40 -5.26 -3.58
C LEU A 27 -15.80 -6.66 -3.76
N PRO A 28 -16.11 -7.41 -4.84
CA PRO A 28 -15.48 -8.72 -5.05
C PRO A 28 -13.96 -8.66 -5.18
N THR A 29 -13.41 -7.62 -5.80
CA THR A 29 -11.95 -7.44 -5.90
C THR A 29 -11.34 -7.15 -4.53
N MET A 30 -11.96 -6.28 -3.74
CA MET A 30 -11.50 -5.97 -2.39
C MET A 30 -11.54 -7.21 -1.47
N GLU A 31 -12.60 -8.00 -1.53
CA GLU A 31 -12.71 -9.27 -0.81
C GLU A 31 -11.57 -10.22 -1.18
N ALA A 32 -11.31 -10.41 -2.48
CA ALA A 32 -10.22 -11.27 -2.93
C ALA A 32 -8.83 -10.78 -2.47
N ILE A 33 -8.59 -9.47 -2.43
CA ILE A 33 -7.35 -8.89 -1.90
C ILE A 33 -7.24 -9.19 -0.40
N VAL A 34 -8.29 -8.96 0.37
CA VAL A 34 -8.31 -9.23 1.82
C VAL A 34 -8.04 -10.71 2.10
N ASP A 35 -8.70 -11.62 1.38
CA ASP A 35 -8.51 -13.05 1.54
C ASP A 35 -7.08 -13.47 1.23
N THR A 36 -6.50 -12.98 0.13
CA THR A 36 -5.11 -13.27 -0.26
C THR A 36 -4.12 -12.81 0.81
N MET A 37 -4.27 -11.59 1.32
CA MET A 37 -3.40 -11.06 2.37
C MET A 37 -3.58 -11.82 3.69
N ALA A 38 -4.82 -12.14 4.06
CA ALA A 38 -5.11 -12.88 5.28
C ALA A 38 -4.54 -14.30 5.24
N GLU A 39 -4.62 -14.96 4.10
CA GLU A 39 -4.03 -16.29 3.90
C GLU A 39 -2.50 -16.27 3.98
N ALA A 40 -1.86 -15.30 3.33
CA ALA A 40 -0.42 -15.11 3.42
C ALA A 40 0.03 -14.94 4.89
N LEU A 41 -0.63 -14.07 5.64
CA LEU A 41 -0.31 -13.84 7.05
C LEU A 41 -0.57 -15.08 7.94
N ARG A 42 -1.61 -15.86 7.68
CA ARG A 42 -1.87 -17.12 8.40
C ARG A 42 -0.79 -18.16 8.13
N ASN A 43 -0.23 -18.18 6.94
CA ASN A 43 0.84 -19.07 6.52
C ASN A 43 2.25 -18.59 6.92
N GLY A 44 2.35 -17.53 7.74
CA GLY A 44 3.63 -17.00 8.21
C GLY A 44 4.40 -16.20 7.19
N CYS A 45 3.75 -15.82 6.09
CA CYS A 45 4.28 -14.90 5.08
C CYS A 45 4.04 -13.45 5.51
N LYS A 46 4.56 -12.52 4.72
CA LYS A 46 4.45 -11.08 4.99
C LYS A 46 3.80 -10.33 3.83
N ILE A 47 3.35 -9.13 4.14
CA ILE A 47 2.88 -8.16 3.15
C ILE A 47 3.96 -7.09 2.97
N MET A 48 4.29 -6.81 1.73
CA MET A 48 5.15 -5.70 1.36
C MET A 48 4.31 -4.66 0.60
N SER A 49 4.61 -3.39 0.82
CA SER A 49 3.97 -2.29 0.09
C SER A 49 5.03 -1.33 -0.44
N CYS A 50 4.76 -0.72 -1.58
CA CYS A 50 5.67 0.24 -2.19
C CYS A 50 4.91 1.33 -2.94
N GLY A 51 5.61 2.40 -3.24
CA GLY A 51 5.07 3.53 -4.00
C GLY A 51 6.07 4.69 -4.06
N ASN A 52 5.71 5.71 -4.78
CA ASN A 52 6.51 6.93 -4.95
C ASN A 52 5.74 8.13 -4.41
N GLY A 53 6.40 9.09 -3.80
CA GLY A 53 5.77 10.31 -3.31
C GLY A 53 4.59 10.05 -2.37
N GLY A 54 3.40 10.55 -2.70
CA GLY A 54 2.18 10.33 -1.92
C GLY A 54 1.82 8.85 -1.77
N SER A 55 2.03 8.05 -2.83
CA SER A 55 1.81 6.60 -2.77
C SER A 55 2.80 5.90 -1.83
N LEU A 56 4.02 6.43 -1.65
CA LEU A 56 4.94 5.93 -0.63
C LEU A 56 4.43 6.25 0.78
N CYS A 57 3.85 7.43 0.99
CA CYS A 57 3.20 7.76 2.26
C CYS A 57 2.06 6.79 2.57
N ASP A 58 1.22 6.49 1.60
CA ASP A 58 0.12 5.53 1.74
C ASP A 58 0.63 4.10 2.01
N ALA A 59 1.66 3.66 1.28
CA ALA A 59 2.30 2.36 1.48
C ALA A 59 2.89 2.21 2.89
N THR A 60 3.54 3.26 3.38
CA THR A 60 4.11 3.31 4.74
C THR A 60 3.03 3.26 5.81
N HIS A 61 1.98 4.06 5.66
CA HIS A 61 0.85 4.09 6.58
C HIS A 61 0.12 2.73 6.61
N PHE A 62 -0.12 2.15 5.44
CA PHE A 62 -0.73 0.82 5.34
C PHE A 62 0.08 -0.26 6.09
N ALA A 63 1.39 -0.31 5.91
CA ALA A 63 2.25 -1.27 6.59
C ALA A 63 2.29 -1.02 8.12
N GLU A 64 2.30 0.23 8.55
CA GLU A 64 2.27 0.62 9.96
C GLU A 64 0.97 0.20 10.64
N GLU A 65 -0.18 0.41 10.00
CA GLU A 65 -1.47 -0.02 10.53
C GLU A 65 -1.57 -1.54 10.71
N LEU A 66 -0.92 -2.32 9.86
CA LEU A 66 -0.85 -3.78 10.00
C LEU A 66 0.14 -4.21 11.10
N THR A 67 1.32 -3.58 11.14
CA THR A 67 2.38 -3.93 12.10
C THR A 67 2.08 -3.41 13.51
N GLY A 68 1.53 -2.23 13.62
CA GLY A 68 1.03 -1.67 14.87
C GLY A 68 -0.37 -2.18 15.17
N ARG A 69 -1.35 -1.31 15.04
CA ARG A 69 -2.77 -1.67 15.13
C ARG A 69 -3.64 -0.67 14.37
N PHE A 70 -4.77 -1.13 13.91
CA PHE A 70 -5.84 -0.29 13.39
C PHE A 70 -7.10 -0.51 14.22
N ARG A 71 -7.64 0.57 14.82
CA ARG A 71 -8.82 0.61 15.71
C ARG A 71 -8.69 -0.26 16.95
N GLU A 72 -8.84 -1.59 16.83
CA GLU A 72 -8.83 -2.52 17.95
C GLU A 72 -7.44 -3.09 18.23
N ASN A 73 -7.19 -3.45 19.49
CA ASN A 73 -5.94 -4.08 19.87
C ASN A 73 -5.89 -5.52 19.38
N ARG A 74 -4.78 -5.89 18.75
CA ARG A 74 -4.51 -7.24 18.24
C ARG A 74 -3.02 -7.50 18.17
N ARG A 75 -2.63 -8.74 17.88
CA ARG A 75 -1.23 -9.07 17.61
C ARG A 75 -0.70 -8.31 16.37
N PRO A 76 0.58 -7.94 16.36
CA PRO A 76 1.23 -7.40 15.17
C PRO A 76 1.12 -8.36 13.97
N LEU A 77 0.93 -7.81 12.79
CA LEU A 77 0.93 -8.54 11.53
C LEU A 77 2.21 -8.23 10.75
N ALA A 78 2.77 -9.22 10.07
CA ALA A 78 4.02 -9.05 9.33
C ALA A 78 3.80 -8.23 8.06
N ALA A 79 4.05 -6.93 8.14
CA ALA A 79 3.97 -6.01 7.02
C ALA A 79 5.14 -5.03 7.04
N MET A 80 5.60 -4.63 5.85
CA MET A 80 6.66 -3.64 5.69
C MET A 80 6.45 -2.82 4.42
N ALA A 81 6.81 -1.55 4.47
CA ALA A 81 6.91 -0.71 3.28
C ALA A 81 8.37 -0.63 2.81
N ILE A 82 8.56 -0.50 1.50
CA ILE A 82 9.87 -0.19 0.93
C ILE A 82 10.07 1.32 1.03
N ASN A 83 10.58 1.78 2.17
CA ASN A 83 10.61 3.20 2.53
C ASN A 83 11.90 3.67 3.21
N ASP A 84 12.96 2.86 3.21
CA ASP A 84 14.24 3.27 3.77
C ASP A 84 14.93 4.27 2.83
N PRO A 85 15.15 5.53 3.26
CA PRO A 85 15.69 6.56 2.38
C PRO A 85 17.14 6.33 2.00
N ALA A 86 17.97 5.73 2.84
CA ALA A 86 19.34 5.42 2.53
C ALA A 86 19.42 4.33 1.45
N TYR A 87 18.63 3.28 1.60
CA TYR A 87 18.51 2.24 0.58
C TYR A 87 17.96 2.79 -0.75
N MET A 88 16.86 3.52 -0.72
CA MET A 88 16.22 4.02 -1.95
C MET A 88 17.11 4.97 -2.73
N THR A 89 17.78 5.89 -2.05
CA THR A 89 18.69 6.84 -2.70
C THR A 89 19.96 6.18 -3.20
N CYS A 90 20.51 5.23 -2.46
CA CYS A 90 21.68 4.45 -2.87
C CYS A 90 21.39 3.63 -4.14
N VAL A 91 20.34 2.82 -4.13
CA VAL A 91 19.96 2.00 -5.29
C VAL A 91 19.61 2.86 -6.50
N GLY A 92 18.85 3.94 -6.29
CA GLY A 92 18.51 4.87 -7.36
C GLY A 92 19.72 5.55 -8.01
N ASN A 93 20.79 5.81 -7.22
CA ASN A 93 22.03 6.38 -7.70
C ASN A 93 22.95 5.34 -8.35
N ASP A 94 23.12 4.16 -7.73
CA ASP A 94 24.14 3.19 -8.13
C ASP A 94 23.68 2.26 -9.27
N PHE A 95 22.39 2.05 -9.41
CA PHE A 95 21.78 1.20 -10.44
C PHE A 95 20.80 2.02 -11.31
N SER A 96 19.51 1.94 -10.98
CA SER A 96 18.48 2.77 -11.60
C SER A 96 17.33 3.05 -10.64
N PHE A 97 16.56 4.09 -10.92
CA PHE A 97 15.34 4.35 -10.14
C PHE A 97 14.33 3.18 -10.22
N GLY A 98 14.28 2.46 -11.34
CA GLY A 98 13.44 1.28 -11.51
C GLY A 98 13.85 0.08 -10.64
N ASP A 99 15.11 0.02 -10.22
CA ASP A 99 15.63 -1.10 -9.43
C ASP A 99 15.31 -1.00 -7.93
N ILE A 100 14.82 0.14 -7.45
CA ILE A 100 14.56 0.39 -6.02
C ILE A 100 13.65 -0.70 -5.44
N PHE A 101 12.54 -1.01 -6.11
CA PHE A 101 11.60 -2.00 -5.61
C PHE A 101 12.04 -3.44 -5.90
N VAL A 102 12.59 -3.68 -7.09
CA VAL A 102 13.06 -5.00 -7.53
C VAL A 102 14.07 -5.58 -6.56
N ARG A 103 15.15 -4.82 -6.27
CA ARG A 103 16.24 -5.30 -5.39
C ARG A 103 15.77 -5.56 -3.95
N TRP A 104 14.81 -4.78 -3.47
CA TRP A 104 14.20 -5.03 -2.15
C TRP A 104 13.42 -6.36 -2.12
N VAL A 105 12.60 -6.59 -3.15
CA VAL A 105 11.83 -7.83 -3.26
C VAL A 105 12.75 -9.04 -3.44
N GLU A 106 13.81 -8.94 -4.24
CA GLU A 106 14.82 -9.99 -4.37
C GLU A 106 15.54 -10.31 -3.05
N ALA A 107 15.79 -9.30 -2.23
CA ALA A 107 16.47 -9.47 -0.95
C ALA A 107 15.56 -10.05 0.14
N PHE A 108 14.31 -9.63 0.22
CA PHE A 108 13.42 -9.90 1.34
C PHE A 108 12.17 -10.71 0.98
N GLY A 109 11.84 -10.81 -0.29
CA GLY A 109 10.68 -11.55 -0.76
C GLY A 109 10.87 -13.05 -0.68
N LYS A 110 9.80 -13.75 -0.36
CA LYS A 110 9.76 -15.22 -0.31
C LYS A 110 8.48 -15.72 -0.99
N PRO A 111 8.44 -16.95 -1.50
CA PRO A 111 7.21 -17.53 -2.00
C PRO A 111 6.09 -17.47 -0.95
N GLY A 112 4.92 -17.00 -1.38
CA GLY A 112 3.75 -16.79 -0.52
C GLY A 112 3.62 -15.39 0.08
N ASP A 113 4.64 -14.53 -0.03
CA ASP A 113 4.52 -13.13 0.32
C ASP A 113 3.63 -12.39 -0.68
N VAL A 114 3.04 -11.28 -0.24
CA VAL A 114 2.18 -10.41 -1.06
C VAL A 114 2.87 -9.05 -1.24
N LEU A 115 2.87 -8.52 -2.47
CA LEU A 115 3.34 -7.18 -2.81
C LEU A 115 2.19 -6.38 -3.44
#